data_91f9baa0045267ada0edca28fd4f47ae
#
_entry.id   91f9baa0045267ada0edca28fd4f47ae
#
_cell.length_a   1.000
_cell.length_b   1.000
_cell.length_c   1.000
_cell.angle_alpha   90.00
_cell.angle_beta   90.00
_cell.angle_gamma   90.00
#
_symmetry.space_group_name_H-M   'P 1'
#
loop_
_entity.id
_entity.type
_entity.pdbx_description
1 polymer ?
#
loop_
_entity_poly.entity_id
_entity_poly.type
_entity_poly.pdbx_seq_one_letter_code
_entity_poly.pdbx_strand_id
1 'polypeptide(L)'
;MLSDVILNNVNIVTEDEVFLGSIQLKDGFIKRVNKGKSSIPRSIDCNEDYLIPGLVELHTDNLERHLKPRPGVNWPINNALTAHDGELASAGITTVFDALRVGSINRDGVHRYDKYARETATSINNLSKDKSFKIDHFIHLRAEICSENLIDELEEFNTQDRVKIVSLMDHTPGQRQFRDVSQFKVYLSGKFGLSESQIQQHFSYLKDLQKMFGKKHKNETIKFSKRLNAVLASHDDTTISDVEESCSQGINLAEFPTTLEAATKCKSSNIKIIMGAPNLVRGGSHSGNVSAQSLIDKDLLDILSSDYVPSSLMMAAVMWGIKSNNLPKSIAAVTANPCKVTGLNDRGMIKEGLKADLVRLSIKKDLPIIRKVWASGREVA
;
A
#
# COMPACT_ATOMS: atom_id res chain seq x y z
N MET A 1 8.13 26.35 -15.78
CA MET A 1 9.04 25.32 -16.37
C MET A 1 9.72 24.62 -15.21
N LEU A 2 9.71 23.28 -15.19
CA LEU A 2 10.53 22.53 -14.24
C LEU A 2 12.00 22.81 -14.56
N SER A 3 12.78 23.26 -13.57
CA SER A 3 14.22 23.50 -13.77
C SER A 3 14.93 22.15 -13.98
N ASP A 4 15.90 22.12 -14.91
CA ASP A 4 16.81 20.99 -15.04
C ASP A 4 17.56 20.81 -13.72
N VAL A 5 17.47 19.62 -13.14
CA VAL A 5 18.17 19.25 -11.90
C VAL A 5 19.21 18.18 -12.22
N ILE A 6 20.45 18.43 -11.80
CA ILE A 6 21.52 17.45 -11.93
C ILE A 6 21.97 17.09 -10.51
N LEU A 7 21.86 15.81 -10.16
CA LEU A 7 22.40 15.26 -8.92
C LEU A 7 23.71 14.56 -9.25
N ASN A 8 24.74 14.86 -8.49
CA ASN A 8 26.08 14.31 -8.69
C ASN A 8 26.61 13.68 -7.41
N ASN A 9 27.61 12.83 -7.52
CA ASN A 9 28.25 12.17 -6.39
C ASN A 9 27.20 11.46 -5.49
N VAL A 10 26.38 10.61 -6.12
CA VAL A 10 25.26 9.91 -5.47
C VAL A 10 25.31 8.41 -5.75
N ASN A 11 25.06 7.58 -4.73
CA ASN A 11 24.96 6.13 -4.85
C ASN A 11 23.58 5.77 -5.42
N ILE A 12 23.50 5.50 -6.72
CA ILE A 12 22.28 5.17 -7.45
C ILE A 12 21.94 3.71 -7.22
N VAL A 13 20.75 3.44 -6.71
CA VAL A 13 20.23 2.08 -6.51
C VAL A 13 19.29 1.75 -7.66
N THR A 14 19.70 0.80 -8.50
CA THR A 14 18.87 0.22 -9.58
C THR A 14 18.28 -1.11 -9.12
N GLU A 15 17.60 -1.84 -10.01
CA GLU A 15 17.07 -3.19 -9.69
C GLU A 15 18.20 -4.22 -9.46
N ASP A 16 19.37 -4.01 -10.06
CA ASP A 16 20.44 -5.02 -10.11
C ASP A 16 21.67 -4.64 -9.28
N GLU A 17 21.96 -3.35 -9.12
CA GLU A 17 23.21 -2.89 -8.52
C GLU A 17 23.09 -1.54 -7.81
N VAL A 18 24.11 -1.22 -7.02
CA VAL A 18 24.35 0.12 -6.47
C VAL A 18 25.66 0.64 -7.02
N PHE A 19 25.66 1.82 -7.60
CA PHE A 19 26.90 2.45 -8.12
C PHE A 19 26.93 3.94 -7.88
N LEU A 20 28.10 4.49 -7.70
CA LEU A 20 28.35 5.91 -7.63
C LEU A 20 28.16 6.54 -9.01
N GLY A 21 27.40 7.62 -9.11
CA GLY A 21 27.08 8.22 -10.40
C GLY A 21 26.48 9.62 -10.31
N SER A 22 25.90 10.02 -11.44
CA SER A 22 25.12 11.24 -11.58
C SER A 22 23.83 11.00 -12.36
N ILE A 23 22.81 11.82 -12.11
CA ILE A 23 21.54 11.77 -12.80
C ILE A 23 21.07 13.17 -13.21
N GLN A 24 20.51 13.29 -14.39
CA GLN A 24 19.87 14.52 -14.88
C GLN A 24 18.37 14.31 -14.96
N LEU A 25 17.62 15.22 -14.32
CA LEU A 25 16.18 15.31 -14.38
C LEU A 25 15.80 16.47 -15.28
N LYS A 26 14.87 16.24 -16.22
CA LYS A 26 14.37 17.26 -17.14
C LYS A 26 12.91 17.01 -17.45
N ASP A 27 12.11 18.08 -17.40
CA ASP A 27 10.68 18.07 -17.76
C ASP A 27 9.86 16.97 -17.05
N GLY A 28 10.25 16.62 -15.83
CA GLY A 28 9.58 15.59 -15.01
C GLY A 28 10.08 14.17 -15.20
N PHE A 29 11.09 13.96 -16.06
CA PHE A 29 11.62 12.65 -16.42
C PHE A 29 13.11 12.51 -16.09
N ILE A 30 13.56 11.27 -15.94
CA ILE A 30 14.98 10.92 -15.88
C ILE A 30 15.54 11.02 -17.31
N LYS A 31 16.40 12.01 -17.53
CA LYS A 31 16.95 12.29 -18.86
C LYS A 31 18.21 11.51 -19.13
N ARG A 32 19.08 11.37 -18.10
CA ARG A 32 20.37 10.70 -18.24
C ARG A 32 20.83 10.12 -16.91
N VAL A 33 21.45 8.95 -16.95
CA VAL A 33 22.10 8.28 -15.81
C VAL A 33 23.51 7.93 -16.20
N ASN A 34 24.51 8.37 -15.44
CA ASN A 34 25.92 8.08 -15.73
C ASN A 34 26.59 7.43 -14.51
N LYS A 35 27.42 6.42 -14.75
CA LYS A 35 28.29 5.80 -13.74
C LYS A 35 29.60 6.57 -13.57
N GLY A 36 30.13 6.54 -12.37
CA GLY A 36 31.42 7.11 -11.99
C GLY A 36 31.35 8.53 -11.48
N LYS A 37 32.47 8.98 -10.89
CA LYS A 37 32.61 10.35 -10.39
C LYS A 37 32.65 11.32 -11.57
N SER A 38 31.94 12.41 -11.44
CA SER A 38 31.95 13.50 -12.42
C SER A 38 31.94 14.85 -11.70
N SER A 39 32.43 15.89 -12.38
CA SER A 39 32.29 17.26 -11.93
C SER A 39 31.45 18.01 -12.97
N ILE A 40 30.14 18.05 -12.74
CA ILE A 40 29.22 18.72 -13.65
C ILE A 40 28.92 20.10 -13.07
N PRO A 41 29.19 21.20 -13.82
CA PRO A 41 28.86 22.55 -13.35
C PRO A 41 27.37 22.67 -13.01
N ARG A 42 27.08 23.39 -11.91
CA ARG A 42 25.71 23.62 -11.41
C ARG A 42 24.97 22.36 -10.96
N SER A 43 25.66 21.23 -10.77
CA SER A 43 25.04 20.04 -10.17
C SER A 43 24.98 20.18 -8.63
N ILE A 44 24.02 19.47 -8.05
CA ILE A 44 23.89 19.31 -6.59
C ILE A 44 24.80 18.15 -6.18
N ASP A 45 25.81 18.42 -5.34
CA ASP A 45 26.61 17.37 -4.73
C ASP A 45 25.78 16.65 -3.67
N CYS A 46 25.62 15.33 -3.84
CA CYS A 46 24.84 14.51 -2.92
C CYS A 46 25.70 13.89 -1.79
N ASN A 47 27.00 14.15 -1.74
CA ASN A 47 27.91 13.65 -0.68
C ASN A 47 27.84 12.14 -0.49
N GLU A 48 27.74 11.38 -1.58
CA GLU A 48 27.62 9.93 -1.59
C GLU A 48 26.36 9.39 -0.87
N ASP A 49 25.33 10.22 -0.64
CA ASP A 49 23.99 9.76 -0.23
C ASP A 49 23.45 8.75 -1.25
N TYR A 50 22.47 7.96 -0.84
CA TYR A 50 21.76 7.05 -1.74
C TYR A 50 20.64 7.77 -2.51
N LEU A 51 20.44 7.36 -3.76
CA LEU A 51 19.30 7.75 -4.58
C LEU A 51 18.55 6.48 -4.99
N ILE A 52 17.29 6.42 -4.61
CA ILE A 52 16.39 5.31 -4.93
C ILE A 52 15.18 5.82 -5.71
N PRO A 53 14.42 4.96 -6.42
CA PRO A 53 13.13 5.34 -6.96
C PRO A 53 12.18 5.78 -5.83
N GLY A 54 11.22 6.66 -6.13
CA GLY A 54 10.15 7.00 -5.21
C GLY A 54 9.35 5.78 -4.80
N LEU A 55 8.97 5.71 -3.54
CA LEU A 55 8.23 4.56 -3.00
C LEU A 55 6.80 4.53 -3.56
N VAL A 56 6.30 3.32 -3.77
CA VAL A 56 4.95 3.03 -4.27
C VAL A 56 4.20 2.22 -3.22
N GLU A 57 3.17 2.83 -2.65
CA GLU A 57 2.35 2.28 -1.58
C GLU A 57 1.06 1.71 -2.13
N LEU A 58 0.81 0.41 -1.93
CA LEU A 58 -0.38 -0.27 -2.47
C LEU A 58 -1.53 -0.41 -1.47
N HIS A 59 -1.26 -0.35 -0.17
CA HIS A 59 -2.27 -0.56 0.87
C HIS A 59 -1.94 0.25 2.13
N THR A 60 -2.58 1.39 2.30
CA THR A 60 -2.41 2.19 3.52
C THR A 60 -3.75 2.64 4.11
N ASP A 61 -3.90 2.41 5.41
CA ASP A 61 -5.03 2.90 6.22
C ASP A 61 -4.76 4.30 6.80
N ASN A 62 -3.64 4.92 6.43
CA ASN A 62 -3.20 6.20 7.01
C ASN A 62 -4.21 7.34 6.84
N LEU A 63 -4.97 7.33 5.73
CA LEU A 63 -5.99 8.35 5.47
C LEU A 63 -7.10 8.34 6.53
N GLU A 64 -7.48 7.18 7.07
CA GLU A 64 -8.54 7.09 8.08
C GLU A 64 -8.26 7.93 9.32
N ARG A 65 -7.00 7.98 9.79
CA ARG A 65 -6.65 8.80 10.97
C ARG A 65 -6.65 10.31 10.69
N HIS A 66 -6.51 10.72 9.42
CA HIS A 66 -6.67 12.11 9.02
C HIS A 66 -8.15 12.48 8.90
N LEU A 67 -9.00 11.56 8.45
CA LEU A 67 -10.46 11.74 8.38
C LEU A 67 -11.11 11.73 9.77
N LYS A 68 -10.63 10.84 10.66
CA LYS A 68 -11.15 10.67 12.03
C LYS A 68 -10.01 10.82 13.06
N PRO A 69 -9.48 12.05 13.27
CA PRO A 69 -8.30 12.28 14.11
C PRO A 69 -8.53 11.99 15.59
N ARG A 70 -9.78 11.95 16.03
CA ARG A 70 -10.22 11.58 17.41
C ARG A 70 -11.58 10.89 17.36
N PRO A 71 -11.95 10.08 18.36
CA PRO A 71 -13.28 9.51 18.46
C PRO A 71 -14.36 10.61 18.38
N GLY A 72 -15.36 10.42 17.51
CA GLY A 72 -16.47 11.37 17.32
C GLY A 72 -16.12 12.65 16.53
N VAL A 73 -14.90 12.80 16.03
CA VAL A 73 -14.49 13.96 15.22
C VAL A 73 -14.30 13.54 13.77
N ASN A 74 -15.10 14.11 12.87
CA ASN A 74 -14.92 14.00 11.42
C ASN A 74 -14.22 15.25 10.90
N TRP A 75 -13.10 15.08 10.20
CA TRP A 75 -12.35 16.18 9.61
C TRP A 75 -12.76 16.39 8.15
N PRO A 76 -12.74 17.63 7.62
CA PRO A 76 -13.08 17.86 6.22
C PRO A 76 -12.18 17.08 5.27
N ILE A 77 -12.77 16.35 4.33
CA ILE A 77 -12.08 15.37 3.46
C ILE A 77 -10.89 15.99 2.72
N ASN A 78 -11.07 17.15 2.08
CA ASN A 78 -9.97 17.80 1.34
C ASN A 78 -8.79 18.17 2.24
N ASN A 79 -9.06 18.61 3.47
CA ASN A 79 -8.01 18.93 4.45
C ASN A 79 -7.31 17.66 4.95
N ALA A 80 -8.06 16.58 5.16
CA ALA A 80 -7.50 15.28 5.50
C ALA A 80 -6.58 14.75 4.39
N LEU A 81 -7.04 14.80 3.14
CA LEU A 81 -6.29 14.35 1.97
C LEU A 81 -5.00 15.15 1.75
N THR A 82 -5.03 16.48 1.89
CA THR A 82 -3.82 17.30 1.73
C THR A 82 -2.79 17.07 2.84
N ALA A 83 -3.24 16.82 4.08
CA ALA A 83 -2.35 16.47 5.19
C ALA A 83 -1.74 15.06 4.99
N HIS A 84 -2.55 14.11 4.56
CA HIS A 84 -2.14 12.75 4.21
C HIS A 84 -1.10 12.74 3.08
N ASP A 85 -1.35 13.45 1.97
CA ASP A 85 -0.43 13.63 0.84
C ASP A 85 0.93 14.19 1.29
N GLY A 86 0.92 15.22 2.15
CA GLY A 86 2.14 15.81 2.71
C GLY A 86 2.94 14.84 3.57
N GLU A 87 2.27 14.04 4.40
CA GLU A 87 2.91 13.02 5.23
C GLU A 87 3.54 11.91 4.38
N LEU A 88 2.81 11.41 3.39
CA LEU A 88 3.31 10.38 2.48
C LEU A 88 4.54 10.86 1.70
N ALA A 89 4.47 12.08 1.14
CA ALA A 89 5.61 12.69 0.47
C ALA A 89 6.85 12.75 1.37
N SER A 90 6.68 13.18 2.63
CA SER A 90 7.78 13.25 3.61
C SER A 90 8.35 11.88 3.98
N ALA A 91 7.56 10.81 3.85
CA ALA A 91 8.00 9.43 4.05
C ALA A 91 8.70 8.82 2.80
N GLY A 92 8.84 9.60 1.71
CA GLY A 92 9.46 9.13 0.47
C GLY A 92 8.50 8.43 -0.49
N ILE A 93 7.22 8.38 -0.18
CA ILE A 93 6.19 7.82 -1.06
C ILE A 93 5.87 8.86 -2.15
N THR A 94 5.91 8.45 -3.41
CA THR A 94 5.60 9.30 -4.56
C THR A 94 4.37 8.83 -5.32
N THR A 95 3.91 7.64 -5.02
CA THR A 95 2.68 7.05 -5.56
C THR A 95 1.98 6.27 -4.46
N VAL A 96 0.69 6.54 -4.26
CA VAL A 96 -0.14 5.86 -3.27
C VAL A 96 -1.42 5.31 -3.90
N PHE A 97 -1.85 4.17 -3.40
CA PHE A 97 -3.17 3.60 -3.63
C PHE A 97 -3.95 3.73 -2.33
N ASP A 98 -4.77 4.78 -2.24
CA ASP A 98 -5.56 5.06 -1.04
C ASP A 98 -6.57 3.94 -0.80
N ALA A 99 -6.43 3.24 0.29
CA ALA A 99 -7.27 2.10 0.64
C ALA A 99 -8.60 2.60 1.22
N LEU A 100 -9.66 2.53 0.41
CA LEU A 100 -11.00 2.97 0.76
C LEU A 100 -11.90 1.76 0.96
N ARG A 101 -12.49 1.64 2.15
CA ARG A 101 -13.45 0.58 2.43
C ARG A 101 -14.78 0.87 1.74
N VAL A 102 -15.30 -0.13 1.03
CA VAL A 102 -16.67 -0.19 0.48
C VAL A 102 -17.42 -1.35 1.13
N GLY A 103 -18.70 -1.15 1.33
CA GLY A 103 -19.56 -2.06 2.11
C GLY A 103 -19.83 -1.53 3.51
N SER A 104 -20.85 -0.69 3.64
CA SER A 104 -21.29 -0.11 4.92
C SER A 104 -22.16 -1.07 5.73
N ILE A 105 -22.19 -0.88 7.04
CA ILE A 105 -23.06 -1.55 8.01
C ILE A 105 -23.76 -0.46 8.81
N ASN A 106 -25.09 -0.37 8.68
CA ASN A 106 -25.91 0.71 9.24
C ASN A 106 -26.96 0.23 10.25
N ARG A 107 -26.87 -1.02 10.71
CA ARG A 107 -27.87 -1.59 11.63
C ARG A 107 -27.69 -1.09 13.06
N ASP A 108 -28.79 -0.80 13.73
CA ASP A 108 -28.79 -0.46 15.15
C ASP A 108 -28.37 -1.65 16.02
N GLY A 109 -27.66 -1.35 17.11
CA GLY A 109 -27.19 -2.34 18.08
C GLY A 109 -25.91 -3.10 17.68
N VAL A 110 -25.35 -2.84 16.49
CA VAL A 110 -24.05 -3.37 16.05
C VAL A 110 -23.08 -2.24 15.74
N HIS A 111 -21.78 -2.57 15.69
CA HIS A 111 -20.81 -1.55 15.32
C HIS A 111 -21.04 -1.08 13.88
N ARG A 112 -21.17 0.23 13.70
CA ARG A 112 -21.45 0.85 12.40
C ARG A 112 -20.17 1.09 11.62
N TYR A 113 -20.28 0.90 10.30
CA TYR A 113 -19.28 1.30 9.33
C TYR A 113 -19.94 2.22 8.32
N ASP A 114 -19.70 3.52 8.46
CA ASP A 114 -20.30 4.53 7.60
C ASP A 114 -19.79 4.43 6.17
N LYS A 115 -20.64 4.77 5.22
CA LYS A 115 -20.26 4.96 3.83
C LYS A 115 -19.46 6.25 3.70
N TYR A 116 -18.25 6.18 3.13
CA TYR A 116 -17.37 7.34 2.91
C TYR A 116 -16.56 7.26 1.61
N ALA A 117 -16.43 6.08 1.03
CA ALA A 117 -15.50 5.82 -0.06
C ALA A 117 -15.80 6.67 -1.30
N ARG A 118 -17.09 6.79 -1.70
CA ARG A 118 -17.46 7.55 -2.90
C ARG A 118 -17.11 9.04 -2.80
N GLU A 119 -17.43 9.66 -1.69
CA GLU A 119 -17.14 11.08 -1.46
C GLU A 119 -15.63 11.33 -1.44
N THR A 120 -14.88 10.47 -0.72
CA THR A 120 -13.43 10.53 -0.66
C THR A 120 -12.78 10.33 -2.03
N ALA A 121 -13.22 9.34 -2.80
CA ALA A 121 -12.74 9.09 -4.15
C ALA A 121 -13.01 10.27 -5.11
N THR A 122 -14.17 10.91 -4.97
CA THR A 122 -14.49 12.13 -5.74
C THR A 122 -13.52 13.26 -5.42
N SER A 123 -13.22 13.45 -4.13
CA SER A 123 -12.22 14.44 -3.67
C SER A 123 -10.82 14.13 -4.18
N ILE A 124 -10.37 12.86 -4.13
CA ILE A 124 -9.09 12.41 -4.70
C ILE A 124 -9.02 12.73 -6.20
N ASN A 125 -10.06 12.39 -6.96
CA ASN A 125 -10.09 12.63 -8.40
C ASN A 125 -10.03 14.14 -8.74
N ASN A 126 -10.76 14.98 -7.99
CA ASN A 126 -10.77 16.43 -8.18
C ASN A 126 -9.40 17.03 -7.85
N LEU A 127 -8.82 16.74 -6.68
CA LEU A 127 -7.52 17.24 -6.27
C LEU A 127 -6.39 16.75 -7.20
N SER A 128 -6.48 15.52 -7.72
CA SER A 128 -5.55 15.00 -8.73
C SER A 128 -5.65 15.75 -10.05
N LYS A 129 -6.88 16.02 -10.54
CA LYS A 129 -7.14 16.78 -11.77
C LYS A 129 -6.63 18.21 -11.67
N ASP A 130 -6.83 18.84 -10.52
CA ASP A 130 -6.39 20.20 -10.23
C ASP A 130 -4.88 20.30 -9.92
N LYS A 131 -4.16 19.16 -9.92
CA LYS A 131 -2.73 19.08 -9.58
C LYS A 131 -2.40 19.66 -8.20
N SER A 132 -3.33 19.51 -7.26
CA SER A 132 -3.20 20.01 -5.90
C SER A 132 -2.34 19.12 -5.02
N PHE A 133 -2.21 17.83 -5.36
CA PHE A 133 -1.38 16.88 -4.64
C PHE A 133 0.12 17.04 -4.95
N LYS A 134 0.94 16.66 -3.99
CA LYS A 134 2.39 16.54 -4.11
C LYS A 134 2.80 15.29 -4.87
N ILE A 135 2.08 14.18 -4.66
CA ILE A 135 2.35 12.84 -5.20
C ILE A 135 1.16 12.33 -6.03
N ASP A 136 1.33 11.18 -6.70
CA ASP A 136 0.25 10.54 -7.45
C ASP A 136 -0.64 9.68 -6.54
N HIS A 137 -1.95 9.91 -6.58
CA HIS A 137 -2.97 9.16 -5.86
C HIS A 137 -3.79 8.28 -6.81
N PHE A 138 -3.89 7.00 -6.51
CA PHE A 138 -4.82 6.03 -7.09
C PHE A 138 -5.75 5.53 -5.99
N ILE A 139 -6.78 4.77 -6.38
CA ILE A 139 -7.76 4.23 -5.44
C ILE A 139 -7.61 2.72 -5.37
N HIS A 140 -7.56 2.22 -4.15
CA HIS A 140 -7.65 0.82 -3.79
C HIS A 140 -8.97 0.61 -3.04
N LEU A 141 -9.93 -0.13 -3.63
CA LEU A 141 -11.20 -0.42 -2.98
C LEU A 141 -11.09 -1.70 -2.15
N ARG A 142 -11.32 -1.59 -0.86
CA ARG A 142 -11.40 -2.70 0.08
C ARG A 142 -12.86 -3.16 0.16
N ALA A 143 -13.23 -4.17 -0.64
CA ALA A 143 -14.60 -4.66 -0.75
C ALA A 143 -14.96 -5.62 0.38
N GLU A 144 -15.71 -5.14 1.37
CA GLU A 144 -16.15 -5.91 2.54
C GLU A 144 -17.34 -6.78 2.16
N ILE A 145 -17.12 -8.09 1.95
CA ILE A 145 -18.16 -9.00 1.46
C ILE A 145 -19.24 -9.30 2.51
N CYS A 146 -18.92 -9.21 3.80
CA CYS A 146 -19.89 -9.35 4.88
C CYS A 146 -20.45 -7.99 5.31
N SER A 147 -21.04 -7.29 4.37
CA SER A 147 -21.71 -6.00 4.57
C SER A 147 -23.10 -6.01 3.95
N GLU A 148 -23.89 -4.93 4.19
CA GLU A 148 -25.27 -4.84 3.65
C GLU A 148 -25.28 -4.30 2.22
N ASN A 149 -24.47 -3.28 1.94
CA ASN A 149 -24.63 -2.40 0.77
C ASN A 149 -23.45 -2.47 -0.22
N LEU A 150 -22.64 -3.54 -0.19
CA LEU A 150 -21.43 -3.60 -1.00
C LEU A 150 -21.67 -3.39 -2.49
N ILE A 151 -22.67 -4.05 -3.06
CA ILE A 151 -22.94 -3.97 -4.51
C ILE A 151 -23.36 -2.56 -4.89
N ASP A 152 -24.29 -1.97 -4.14
CA ASP A 152 -24.78 -0.62 -4.40
C ASP A 152 -23.63 0.42 -4.29
N GLU A 153 -22.74 0.26 -3.31
CA GLU A 153 -21.58 1.12 -3.17
C GLU A 153 -20.54 0.93 -4.30
N LEU A 154 -20.31 -0.30 -4.77
CA LEU A 154 -19.42 -0.56 -5.90
C LEU A 154 -19.98 0.02 -7.21
N GLU A 155 -21.28 0.00 -7.42
CA GLU A 155 -21.94 0.56 -8.62
C GLU A 155 -21.75 2.06 -8.76
N GLU A 156 -21.37 2.77 -7.68
CA GLU A 156 -21.06 4.20 -7.72
C GLU A 156 -19.71 4.51 -8.37
N PHE A 157 -18.85 3.50 -8.59
CA PHE A 157 -17.54 3.64 -9.22
C PHE A 157 -17.57 3.19 -10.67
N ASN A 158 -16.77 3.88 -11.48
CA ASN A 158 -16.68 3.61 -12.91
C ASN A 158 -15.24 3.76 -13.41
N THR A 159 -15.02 3.60 -14.71
CA THR A 159 -13.69 3.66 -15.35
C THR A 159 -13.01 5.03 -15.31
N GLN A 160 -13.73 6.11 -14.97
CA GLN A 160 -13.16 7.44 -14.79
C GLN A 160 -12.55 7.63 -13.39
N ASP A 161 -12.94 6.78 -12.44
CA ASP A 161 -12.35 6.75 -11.11
C ASP A 161 -10.99 6.04 -11.15
N ARG A 162 -9.98 6.58 -10.58
CA ARG A 162 -8.60 6.05 -10.62
C ARG A 162 -8.44 4.74 -9.81
N VAL A 163 -9.45 3.87 -9.83
CA VAL A 163 -9.43 2.57 -9.15
C VAL A 163 -8.47 1.62 -9.88
N LYS A 164 -7.47 1.12 -9.18
CA LYS A 164 -6.44 0.24 -9.72
C LYS A 164 -6.34 -1.10 -9.00
N ILE A 165 -6.81 -1.17 -7.76
CA ILE A 165 -6.84 -2.41 -6.96
C ILE A 165 -8.23 -2.54 -6.35
N VAL A 166 -8.73 -3.78 -6.29
CA VAL A 166 -9.94 -4.16 -5.55
C VAL A 166 -9.60 -5.41 -4.73
N SER A 167 -9.66 -5.30 -3.40
CA SER A 167 -9.40 -6.42 -2.49
C SER A 167 -10.70 -7.04 -2.00
N LEU A 168 -10.77 -8.37 -2.01
CA LEU A 168 -11.83 -9.13 -1.37
C LEU A 168 -11.55 -9.22 0.14
N MET A 169 -12.33 -8.52 0.94
CA MET A 169 -12.21 -8.48 2.40
C MET A 169 -13.31 -9.35 3.03
N ASP A 170 -12.94 -10.26 3.91
CA ASP A 170 -13.89 -11.06 4.68
C ASP A 170 -13.50 -11.06 6.16
N HIS A 171 -14.06 -10.14 6.92
CA HIS A 171 -13.83 -10.01 8.36
C HIS A 171 -14.86 -10.80 9.20
N THR A 172 -15.40 -11.88 8.64
CA THR A 172 -16.30 -12.77 9.40
C THR A 172 -15.53 -13.45 10.54
N PRO A 173 -16.04 -13.40 11.78
CA PRO A 173 -15.38 -14.04 12.93
C PRO A 173 -15.21 -15.54 12.75
N GLY A 174 -14.01 -16.05 13.04
CA GLY A 174 -13.68 -17.48 12.97
C GLY A 174 -13.00 -17.90 11.68
N GLN A 175 -12.66 -16.96 10.78
CA GLN A 175 -11.91 -17.24 9.55
C GLN A 175 -10.88 -16.15 9.24
N ARG A 176 -9.95 -16.43 8.34
CA ARG A 176 -8.90 -15.50 7.87
C ARG A 176 -8.15 -14.83 9.04
N GLN A 177 -7.93 -13.53 9.01
CA GLN A 177 -7.24 -12.79 10.08
C GLN A 177 -7.84 -13.07 11.47
N PHE A 178 -9.16 -13.19 11.54
CA PHE A 178 -9.90 -13.39 12.79
C PHE A 178 -10.25 -14.86 13.07
N ARG A 179 -9.40 -15.80 12.59
CA ARG A 179 -9.52 -17.22 12.92
C ARG A 179 -9.48 -17.42 14.43
N ASP A 180 -8.62 -16.70 15.14
CA ASP A 180 -8.69 -16.57 16.58
C ASP A 180 -9.66 -15.47 16.99
N VAL A 181 -10.86 -15.90 17.37
CA VAL A 181 -11.95 -15.01 17.80
C VAL A 181 -11.56 -14.19 19.05
N SER A 182 -10.64 -14.67 19.88
CA SER A 182 -10.18 -13.97 21.08
C SER A 182 -9.43 -12.67 20.71
N GLN A 183 -8.59 -12.71 19.69
CA GLN A 183 -7.87 -11.53 19.18
C GLN A 183 -8.83 -10.49 18.58
N PHE A 184 -9.86 -10.94 17.87
CA PHE A 184 -10.88 -10.04 17.35
C PHE A 184 -11.66 -9.32 18.45
N LYS A 185 -11.99 -10.03 19.56
CA LYS A 185 -12.61 -9.40 20.75
C LYS A 185 -11.72 -8.33 21.35
N VAL A 186 -10.43 -8.60 21.53
CA VAL A 186 -9.45 -7.61 22.01
C VAL A 186 -9.39 -6.38 21.11
N TYR A 187 -9.37 -6.58 19.80
CA TYR A 187 -9.36 -5.49 18.82
C TYR A 187 -10.63 -4.61 18.94
N LEU A 188 -11.81 -5.21 18.93
CA LEU A 188 -13.09 -4.47 19.01
C LEU A 188 -13.26 -3.75 20.34
N SER A 189 -12.92 -4.40 21.45
CA SER A 189 -12.95 -3.77 22.77
C SER A 189 -11.95 -2.61 22.87
N GLY A 190 -10.71 -2.80 22.40
CA GLY A 190 -9.65 -1.79 22.45
C GLY A 190 -9.87 -0.60 21.52
N LYS A 191 -10.28 -0.85 20.28
CA LYS A 191 -10.44 0.22 19.27
C LYS A 191 -11.78 0.96 19.40
N PHE A 192 -12.85 0.26 19.77
CA PHE A 192 -14.21 0.81 19.74
C PHE A 192 -14.92 0.82 21.10
N GLY A 193 -14.31 0.27 22.15
CA GLY A 193 -14.86 0.25 23.50
C GLY A 193 -16.13 -0.61 23.65
N LEU A 194 -16.33 -1.63 22.78
CA LEU A 194 -17.51 -2.47 22.79
C LEU A 194 -17.53 -3.40 24.02
N SER A 195 -18.70 -3.56 24.64
CA SER A 195 -18.94 -4.58 25.66
C SER A 195 -18.97 -5.99 25.06
N GLU A 196 -18.78 -7.01 25.90
CA GLU A 196 -18.84 -8.43 25.48
C GLU A 196 -20.17 -8.77 24.79
N SER A 197 -21.30 -8.26 25.30
CA SER A 197 -22.61 -8.51 24.69
C SER A 197 -22.75 -7.84 23.31
N GLN A 198 -22.23 -6.63 23.14
CA GLN A 198 -22.19 -5.95 21.84
C GLN A 198 -21.29 -6.67 20.85
N ILE A 199 -20.15 -7.19 21.28
CA ILE A 199 -19.25 -7.98 20.45
C ILE A 199 -19.93 -9.27 19.99
N GLN A 200 -20.63 -9.98 20.86
CA GLN A 200 -21.35 -11.21 20.49
C GLN A 200 -22.48 -10.92 19.48
N GLN A 201 -23.24 -9.86 19.68
CA GLN A 201 -24.28 -9.43 18.72
C GLN A 201 -23.67 -9.08 17.36
N HIS A 202 -22.56 -8.34 17.38
CA HIS A 202 -21.84 -7.98 16.16
C HIS A 202 -21.32 -9.23 15.42
N PHE A 203 -20.72 -10.18 16.14
CA PHE A 203 -20.24 -11.44 15.54
C PHE A 203 -21.35 -12.27 14.93
N SER A 204 -22.49 -12.42 15.61
CA SER A 204 -23.64 -13.12 15.06
C SER A 204 -24.08 -12.45 13.77
N TYR A 205 -24.19 -11.14 13.78
CA TYR A 205 -24.63 -10.37 12.64
C TYR A 205 -23.69 -10.50 11.42
N LEU A 206 -22.36 -10.37 11.61
CA LEU A 206 -21.41 -10.57 10.51
C LEU A 206 -21.49 -11.96 9.90
N LYS A 207 -21.68 -13.01 10.72
CA LYS A 207 -21.90 -14.38 10.22
C LYS A 207 -23.17 -14.52 9.40
N ASP A 208 -24.26 -13.86 9.82
CA ASP A 208 -25.52 -13.84 9.07
C ASP A 208 -25.36 -13.12 7.73
N LEU A 209 -24.68 -11.97 7.71
CA LEU A 209 -24.37 -11.24 6.47
C LEU A 209 -23.51 -12.07 5.51
N GLN A 210 -22.48 -12.72 6.01
CA GLN A 210 -21.62 -13.58 5.22
C GLN A 210 -22.40 -14.75 4.60
N LYS A 211 -23.27 -15.38 5.39
CA LYS A 211 -24.13 -16.46 4.93
C LYS A 211 -25.13 -16.00 3.85
N MET A 212 -25.74 -14.82 4.03
CA MET A 212 -26.73 -14.28 3.09
C MET A 212 -26.09 -13.72 1.82
N PHE A 213 -25.00 -13.01 1.93
CA PHE A 213 -24.46 -12.18 0.84
C PHE A 213 -23.06 -12.57 0.38
N GLY A 214 -22.24 -13.22 1.22
CA GLY A 214 -20.81 -13.40 0.98
C GLY A 214 -20.47 -13.96 -0.41
N LYS A 215 -21.15 -15.03 -0.83
CA LYS A 215 -20.94 -15.63 -2.17
C LYS A 215 -21.35 -14.68 -3.31
N LYS A 216 -22.50 -14.00 -3.16
CA LYS A 216 -22.99 -13.05 -4.16
C LYS A 216 -22.05 -11.85 -4.25
N HIS A 217 -21.72 -11.24 -3.11
CA HIS A 217 -20.83 -10.08 -3.05
C HIS A 217 -19.45 -10.39 -3.62
N LYS A 218 -18.86 -11.54 -3.29
CA LYS A 218 -17.61 -12.01 -3.87
C LYS A 218 -17.67 -12.07 -5.39
N ASN A 219 -18.68 -12.72 -5.95
CA ASN A 219 -18.82 -12.86 -7.40
C ASN A 219 -19.00 -11.52 -8.12
N GLU A 220 -19.82 -10.62 -7.55
CA GLU A 220 -20.05 -9.29 -8.14
C GLU A 220 -18.80 -8.41 -8.03
N THR A 221 -18.05 -8.49 -6.94
CA THR A 221 -16.76 -7.79 -6.80
C THR A 221 -15.73 -8.24 -7.83
N ILE A 222 -15.67 -9.55 -8.12
CA ILE A 222 -14.77 -10.08 -9.17
C ILE A 222 -15.18 -9.53 -10.56
N LYS A 223 -16.47 -9.50 -10.89
CA LYS A 223 -16.97 -8.91 -12.14
C LYS A 223 -16.66 -7.41 -12.21
N PHE A 224 -16.89 -6.71 -11.12
CA PHE A 224 -16.61 -5.29 -10.97
C PHE A 224 -15.13 -4.95 -11.20
N SER A 225 -14.22 -5.69 -10.55
CA SER A 225 -12.76 -5.54 -10.74
C SER A 225 -12.38 -5.70 -12.22
N LYS A 226 -12.91 -6.72 -12.91
CA LYS A 226 -12.69 -6.94 -14.34
C LYS A 226 -13.22 -5.79 -15.20
N ARG A 227 -14.39 -5.26 -14.88
CA ARG A 227 -15.00 -4.11 -15.57
C ARG A 227 -14.13 -2.87 -15.51
N LEU A 228 -13.46 -2.63 -14.39
CA LEU A 228 -12.54 -1.51 -14.18
C LEU A 228 -11.12 -1.76 -14.66
N ASN A 229 -10.79 -2.97 -15.12
CA ASN A 229 -9.41 -3.40 -15.38
C ASN A 229 -8.49 -3.13 -14.18
N ALA A 230 -9.01 -3.39 -12.97
CA ALA A 230 -8.30 -3.27 -11.72
C ALA A 230 -7.70 -4.61 -11.29
N VAL A 231 -6.58 -4.57 -10.59
CA VAL A 231 -5.97 -5.76 -9.98
C VAL A 231 -6.91 -6.29 -8.91
N LEU A 232 -7.25 -7.56 -8.99
CA LEU A 232 -8.02 -8.24 -7.95
C LEU A 232 -7.05 -8.84 -6.92
N ALA A 233 -7.25 -8.50 -5.65
CA ALA A 233 -6.44 -9.01 -4.55
C ALA A 233 -7.28 -9.81 -3.56
N SER A 234 -6.65 -10.81 -2.93
CA SER A 234 -7.17 -11.46 -1.71
C SER A 234 -6.61 -10.78 -0.47
N HIS A 235 -7.25 -11.02 0.66
CA HIS A 235 -6.81 -10.48 1.94
C HIS A 235 -6.85 -11.56 3.01
N ASP A 236 -5.74 -11.67 3.79
CA ASP A 236 -5.62 -12.58 4.94
C ASP A 236 -5.82 -14.07 4.61
N ASP A 237 -5.40 -14.53 3.43
CA ASP A 237 -5.42 -15.96 3.11
C ASP A 237 -4.64 -16.75 4.17
N THR A 238 -5.27 -17.81 4.71
CA THR A 238 -4.77 -18.53 5.87
C THR A 238 -4.42 -19.98 5.55
N THR A 239 -5.18 -20.60 4.66
CA THR A 239 -5.04 -22.02 4.31
C THR A 239 -4.70 -22.21 2.83
N ILE A 240 -4.22 -23.41 2.47
CA ILE A 240 -4.07 -23.81 1.07
C ILE A 240 -5.36 -23.63 0.29
N SER A 241 -6.50 -24.02 0.89
CA SER A 241 -7.82 -23.92 0.26
C SER A 241 -8.20 -22.46 -0.05
N ASP A 242 -7.88 -21.51 0.85
CA ASP A 242 -8.13 -20.08 0.59
C ASP A 242 -7.35 -19.61 -0.65
N VAL A 243 -6.08 -20.02 -0.76
CA VAL A 243 -5.24 -19.65 -1.90
C VAL A 243 -5.71 -20.34 -3.19
N GLU A 244 -6.17 -21.60 -3.14
CA GLU A 244 -6.73 -22.29 -4.29
C GLU A 244 -8.02 -21.63 -4.78
N GLU A 245 -8.88 -21.19 -3.87
CA GLU A 245 -10.05 -20.38 -4.20
C GLU A 245 -9.61 -19.06 -4.86
N SER A 246 -8.65 -18.35 -4.27
CA SER A 246 -8.08 -17.10 -4.83
C SER A 246 -7.54 -17.30 -6.26
N CYS A 247 -6.80 -18.39 -6.50
CA CYS A 247 -6.34 -18.75 -7.85
C CYS A 247 -7.50 -18.95 -8.84
N SER A 248 -8.55 -19.67 -8.43
CA SER A 248 -9.70 -19.95 -9.27
C SER A 248 -10.48 -18.68 -9.68
N GLN A 249 -10.39 -17.65 -8.87
CA GLN A 249 -10.99 -16.33 -9.07
C GLN A 249 -10.14 -15.38 -9.93
N GLY A 250 -8.90 -15.78 -10.28
CA GLY A 250 -7.97 -14.98 -11.04
C GLY A 250 -7.24 -13.91 -10.22
N ILE A 251 -7.15 -14.12 -8.91
CA ILE A 251 -6.37 -13.29 -8.01
C ILE A 251 -4.88 -13.55 -8.26
N ASN A 252 -4.10 -12.49 -8.38
CA ASN A 252 -2.65 -12.55 -8.57
C ASN A 252 -1.87 -11.72 -7.54
N LEU A 253 -2.56 -11.17 -6.55
CA LEU A 253 -2.00 -10.39 -5.45
C LEU A 253 -2.66 -10.84 -4.14
N ALA A 254 -1.87 -11.32 -3.17
CA ALA A 254 -2.33 -11.71 -1.84
C ALA A 254 -1.83 -10.68 -0.81
N GLU A 255 -2.76 -10.04 -0.13
CA GLU A 255 -2.46 -9.10 0.94
C GLU A 255 -2.45 -9.83 2.28
N PHE A 256 -1.32 -9.74 2.95
CA PHE A 256 -1.11 -10.20 4.33
C PHE A 256 -1.47 -11.68 4.60
N PRO A 257 -1.00 -12.66 3.79
CA PRO A 257 -1.23 -14.05 4.12
C PRO A 257 -0.81 -14.31 5.57
N THR A 258 -1.70 -15.00 6.32
CA THR A 258 -1.54 -15.08 7.78
C THR A 258 -0.64 -16.23 8.24
N THR A 259 -0.36 -17.19 7.35
CA THR A 259 0.44 -18.37 7.64
C THR A 259 1.56 -18.58 6.63
N LEU A 260 2.61 -19.29 7.03
CA LEU A 260 3.68 -19.70 6.13
C LEU A 260 3.17 -20.66 5.04
N GLU A 261 2.19 -21.50 5.38
CA GLU A 261 1.54 -22.44 4.46
C GLU A 261 0.84 -21.70 3.32
N ALA A 262 -0.01 -20.71 3.64
CA ALA A 262 -0.68 -19.88 2.64
C ALA A 262 0.33 -19.11 1.76
N ALA A 263 1.36 -18.49 2.38
CA ALA A 263 2.39 -17.78 1.62
C ALA A 263 3.17 -18.71 0.68
N THR A 264 3.52 -19.91 1.10
CA THR A 264 4.17 -20.91 0.26
C THR A 264 3.28 -21.31 -0.92
N LYS A 265 2.00 -21.51 -0.67
CA LYS A 265 1.02 -21.82 -1.74
C LYS A 265 0.85 -20.65 -2.69
N CYS A 266 0.76 -19.41 -2.21
CA CYS A 266 0.74 -18.21 -3.06
C CYS A 266 1.92 -18.19 -4.03
N LYS A 267 3.14 -18.38 -3.51
CA LYS A 267 4.36 -18.39 -4.34
C LYS A 267 4.31 -19.47 -5.41
N SER A 268 3.94 -20.71 -5.04
CA SER A 268 3.83 -21.83 -5.99
C SER A 268 2.72 -21.64 -7.03
N SER A 269 1.74 -20.79 -6.74
CA SER A 269 0.63 -20.43 -7.62
C SER A 269 0.86 -19.12 -8.39
N ASN A 270 2.07 -18.56 -8.32
CA ASN A 270 2.47 -17.28 -8.94
C ASN A 270 1.62 -16.07 -8.49
N ILE A 271 1.05 -16.13 -7.29
CA ILE A 271 0.39 -14.99 -6.64
C ILE A 271 1.44 -14.19 -5.89
N LYS A 272 1.49 -12.88 -6.12
CA LYS A 272 2.43 -11.96 -5.45
C LYS A 272 1.98 -11.69 -4.03
N ILE A 273 2.93 -11.57 -3.10
CA ILE A 273 2.65 -11.43 -1.68
C ILE A 273 3.03 -10.03 -1.21
N ILE A 274 2.06 -9.33 -0.58
CA ILE A 274 2.28 -8.10 0.18
C ILE A 274 2.30 -8.41 1.67
N MET A 275 3.28 -7.84 2.40
CA MET A 275 3.30 -7.83 3.86
C MET A 275 3.42 -6.42 4.40
N GLY A 276 2.86 -6.17 5.59
CA GLY A 276 2.97 -4.90 6.27
C GLY A 276 4.42 -4.62 6.71
N ALA A 277 4.96 -3.48 6.33
CA ALA A 277 6.25 -2.99 6.78
C ALA A 277 6.35 -2.87 8.32
N PRO A 278 5.26 -2.46 9.05
CA PRO A 278 5.28 -2.48 10.51
C PRO A 278 5.54 -3.87 11.11
N ASN A 279 5.10 -4.95 10.45
CA ASN A 279 5.39 -6.32 10.88
C ASN A 279 6.90 -6.60 10.87
N LEU A 280 7.62 -6.14 9.84
CA LEU A 280 9.07 -6.29 9.75
C LEU A 280 9.81 -5.41 10.77
N VAL A 281 9.44 -4.14 10.87
CA VAL A 281 10.09 -3.16 11.77
C VAL A 281 9.92 -3.53 13.25
N ARG A 282 8.74 -4.04 13.62
CA ARG A 282 8.44 -4.50 14.99
C ARG A 282 9.00 -5.87 15.33
N GLY A 283 9.45 -6.63 14.34
CA GLY A 283 9.94 -8.00 14.51
C GLY A 283 8.85 -9.07 14.58
N GLY A 284 7.62 -8.76 14.14
CA GLY A 284 6.52 -9.74 14.10
C GLY A 284 5.12 -9.12 13.98
N SER A 285 4.12 -9.98 13.78
CA SER A 285 2.72 -9.59 13.70
C SER A 285 2.17 -9.18 15.08
N HIS A 286 1.31 -8.15 15.09
CA HIS A 286 0.55 -7.79 16.29
C HIS A 286 -0.62 -8.77 16.56
N SER A 287 -1.01 -9.55 15.55
CA SER A 287 -2.14 -10.50 15.61
C SER A 287 -1.68 -11.96 15.72
N GLY A 288 -0.37 -12.21 15.92
CA GLY A 288 0.17 -13.58 16.00
C GLY A 288 0.31 -14.31 14.66
N ASN A 289 0.10 -13.62 13.53
CA ASN A 289 0.26 -14.14 12.17
C ASN A 289 1.75 -14.30 11.81
N VAL A 290 2.03 -14.89 10.64
CA VAL A 290 3.40 -15.08 10.15
C VAL A 290 4.17 -13.75 10.09
N SER A 291 5.45 -13.80 10.45
CA SER A 291 6.30 -12.61 10.37
C SER A 291 6.78 -12.35 8.94
N ALA A 292 6.85 -11.07 8.56
CA ALA A 292 7.44 -10.66 7.28
C ALA A 292 8.90 -11.15 7.16
N GLN A 293 9.66 -11.16 8.26
CA GLN A 293 11.02 -11.69 8.28
C GLN A 293 11.06 -13.16 7.88
N SER A 294 10.15 -14.00 8.39
CA SER A 294 10.10 -15.42 8.01
C SER A 294 9.83 -15.64 6.52
N LEU A 295 9.03 -14.75 5.91
CA LEU A 295 8.78 -14.79 4.46
C LEU A 295 10.00 -14.33 3.66
N ILE A 296 10.72 -13.32 4.13
CA ILE A 296 11.98 -12.86 3.53
C ILE A 296 13.02 -13.97 3.54
N ASP A 297 13.22 -14.62 4.70
CA ASP A 297 14.22 -15.68 4.88
C ASP A 297 13.97 -16.91 3.98
N LYS A 298 12.71 -17.07 3.51
CA LYS A 298 12.30 -18.13 2.58
C LYS A 298 12.08 -17.70 1.14
N ASP A 299 12.44 -16.45 0.80
CA ASP A 299 12.24 -15.85 -0.53
C ASP A 299 10.78 -15.87 -1.02
N LEU A 300 9.84 -15.68 -0.09
CA LEU A 300 8.41 -15.67 -0.38
C LEU A 300 7.84 -14.27 -0.53
N LEU A 301 8.47 -13.24 0.06
CA LEU A 301 7.96 -11.88 0.07
C LEU A 301 8.30 -11.14 -1.23
N ASP A 302 7.27 -10.58 -1.90
CA ASP A 302 7.43 -9.79 -3.12
C ASP A 302 7.35 -8.28 -2.87
N ILE A 303 6.44 -7.82 -1.98
CA ILE A 303 6.09 -6.40 -1.79
C ILE A 303 5.91 -6.09 -0.31
N LEU A 304 6.35 -4.90 0.11
CA LEU A 304 6.03 -4.31 1.40
C LEU A 304 5.02 -3.17 1.23
N SER A 305 4.13 -3.01 2.20
CA SER A 305 3.16 -1.93 2.32
C SER A 305 3.28 -1.26 3.68
N SER A 306 3.02 0.04 3.76
CA SER A 306 3.14 0.79 5.01
C SER A 306 2.00 0.54 6.00
N ASP A 307 0.89 0.00 5.50
CA ASP A 307 -0.31 -0.27 6.30
C ASP A 307 -0.77 1.01 7.05
N TYR A 308 -0.60 1.09 8.36
CA TYR A 308 -1.01 2.23 9.20
C TYR A 308 0.15 3.17 9.60
N VAL A 309 1.41 2.92 9.15
CA VAL A 309 2.59 3.76 9.47
C VAL A 309 3.40 4.06 8.20
N PRO A 310 3.16 5.18 7.51
CA PRO A 310 3.83 5.54 6.26
C PRO A 310 5.37 5.47 6.33
N SER A 311 5.96 5.96 7.41
CA SER A 311 7.41 5.97 7.60
C SER A 311 8.03 4.58 7.73
N SER A 312 7.24 3.55 8.05
CA SER A 312 7.74 2.17 8.18
C SER A 312 8.20 1.58 6.85
N LEU A 313 7.67 2.06 5.72
CA LEU A 313 7.95 1.51 4.40
C LEU A 313 9.44 1.64 4.03
N MET A 314 9.98 2.85 4.13
CA MET A 314 11.41 3.12 3.91
C MET A 314 12.28 2.38 4.93
N MET A 315 11.88 2.41 6.20
CA MET A 315 12.64 1.76 7.27
C MET A 315 12.74 0.25 7.05
N ALA A 316 11.63 -0.41 6.73
CA ALA A 316 11.59 -1.84 6.48
C ALA A 316 12.45 -2.24 5.26
N ALA A 317 12.36 -1.47 4.16
CA ALA A 317 13.15 -1.74 2.96
C ALA A 317 14.66 -1.63 3.24
N VAL A 318 15.09 -0.59 3.96
CA VAL A 318 16.51 -0.40 4.32
C VAL A 318 16.98 -1.48 5.30
N MET A 319 16.21 -1.78 6.36
CA MET A 319 16.53 -2.86 7.29
C MET A 319 16.70 -4.21 6.57
N TRP A 320 15.77 -4.55 5.67
CA TRP A 320 15.88 -5.77 4.86
C TRP A 320 17.13 -5.75 3.99
N GLY A 321 17.36 -4.66 3.24
CA GLY A 321 18.50 -4.53 2.34
C GLY A 321 19.85 -4.68 3.01
N ILE A 322 20.03 -4.08 4.19
CA ILE A 322 21.25 -4.18 4.99
C ILE A 322 21.43 -5.61 5.51
N LYS A 323 20.39 -6.18 6.12
CA LYS A 323 20.44 -7.54 6.70
C LYS A 323 20.74 -8.60 5.65
N SER A 324 20.19 -8.48 4.46
CA SER A 324 20.41 -9.43 3.35
C SER A 324 21.63 -9.09 2.48
N ASN A 325 22.32 -7.98 2.75
CA ASN A 325 23.36 -7.40 1.88
C ASN A 325 22.89 -7.26 0.42
N ASN A 326 21.60 -6.92 0.24
CA ASN A 326 20.99 -6.77 -1.09
C ASN A 326 19.97 -5.62 -1.08
N LEU A 327 20.48 -4.39 -1.11
CA LEU A 327 19.67 -3.18 -1.15
C LEU A 327 18.82 -3.08 -2.43
N PRO A 328 19.30 -3.44 -3.64
CA PRO A 328 18.49 -3.47 -4.85
C PRO A 328 17.19 -4.28 -4.68
N LYS A 329 17.27 -5.51 -4.17
CA LYS A 329 16.12 -6.40 -3.99
C LYS A 329 15.09 -5.82 -3.02
N SER A 330 15.55 -5.29 -1.89
CA SER A 330 14.64 -4.74 -0.88
C SER A 330 13.98 -3.42 -1.32
N ILE A 331 14.70 -2.57 -2.04
CA ILE A 331 14.14 -1.36 -2.64
C ILE A 331 13.14 -1.71 -3.74
N ALA A 332 13.40 -2.73 -4.56
CA ALA A 332 12.44 -3.20 -5.56
C ALA A 332 11.11 -3.62 -4.94
N ALA A 333 11.10 -4.16 -3.72
CA ALA A 333 9.88 -4.56 -3.00
C ALA A 333 8.96 -3.38 -2.63
N VAL A 334 9.46 -2.16 -2.63
CA VAL A 334 8.70 -0.93 -2.33
C VAL A 334 8.65 0.05 -3.50
N THR A 335 9.15 -0.36 -4.68
CA THR A 335 9.23 0.49 -5.88
C THR A 335 8.84 -0.25 -7.16
N ALA A 336 9.74 -1.05 -7.75
CA ALA A 336 9.52 -1.74 -9.01
C ALA A 336 8.45 -2.85 -8.91
N ASN A 337 8.45 -3.65 -7.85
CA ASN A 337 7.51 -4.76 -7.72
C ASN A 337 6.05 -4.31 -7.60
N PRO A 338 5.70 -3.32 -6.73
CA PRO A 338 4.35 -2.75 -6.72
C PRO A 338 3.95 -2.14 -8.08
N CYS A 339 4.87 -1.48 -8.78
CA CYS A 339 4.60 -0.98 -10.14
C CYS A 339 4.27 -2.11 -11.12
N LYS A 340 5.07 -3.18 -11.13
CA LYS A 340 4.87 -4.35 -12.03
C LYS A 340 3.50 -4.99 -11.82
N VAL A 341 3.07 -5.19 -10.57
CA VAL A 341 1.79 -5.85 -10.28
C VAL A 341 0.58 -4.96 -10.63
N THR A 342 0.73 -3.64 -10.57
CA THR A 342 -0.34 -2.67 -10.85
C THR A 342 -0.31 -2.12 -12.27
N GLY A 343 0.65 -2.57 -13.10
CA GLY A 343 0.79 -2.13 -14.49
C GLY A 343 1.28 -0.69 -14.66
N LEU A 344 1.95 -0.12 -13.66
CA LEU A 344 2.59 1.19 -13.76
C LEU A 344 3.98 1.05 -14.39
N ASN A 345 4.09 1.31 -15.69
CA ASN A 345 5.33 1.09 -16.44
C ASN A 345 6.18 2.37 -16.60
N ASP A 346 5.73 3.49 -16.05
CA ASP A 346 6.35 4.81 -16.21
C ASP A 346 7.22 5.24 -15.01
N ARG A 347 7.33 4.39 -13.98
CA ARG A 347 7.98 4.70 -12.68
C ARG A 347 8.51 3.45 -11.97
N GLY A 348 9.00 3.62 -10.73
CA GLY A 348 9.44 2.51 -9.85
C GLY A 348 10.88 2.07 -10.09
N MET A 349 11.59 2.63 -11.06
CA MET A 349 12.99 2.32 -11.38
C MET A 349 13.76 3.61 -11.72
N ILE A 350 15.07 3.60 -11.50
CA ILE A 350 15.96 4.66 -12.02
C ILE A 350 16.44 4.23 -13.40
N LYS A 351 15.71 4.69 -14.43
CA LYS A 351 15.99 4.41 -15.84
C LYS A 351 15.62 5.61 -16.70
N GLU A 352 16.45 5.89 -17.72
CA GLU A 352 16.19 6.97 -18.68
C GLU A 352 14.81 6.82 -19.34
N GLY A 353 14.07 7.93 -19.45
CA GLY A 353 12.73 8.00 -20.00
C GLY A 353 11.61 7.76 -19.00
N LEU A 354 11.89 7.26 -17.79
CA LEU A 354 10.88 7.11 -16.74
C LEU A 354 10.68 8.43 -15.96
N LYS A 355 9.56 8.53 -15.26
CA LYS A 355 9.27 9.65 -14.35
C LYS A 355 10.39 9.83 -13.33
N ALA A 356 10.72 11.05 -13.07
CA ALA A 356 11.70 11.42 -12.03
C ALA A 356 11.03 11.43 -10.64
N ASP A 357 10.53 10.25 -10.25
CA ASP A 357 10.04 9.95 -8.91
C ASP A 357 11.21 9.34 -8.13
N LEU A 358 11.81 10.13 -7.23
CA LEU A 358 13.09 9.79 -6.61
C LEU A 358 13.14 10.19 -5.14
N VAL A 359 13.90 9.45 -4.35
CA VAL A 359 14.21 9.78 -2.96
C VAL A 359 15.72 9.79 -2.77
N ARG A 360 16.26 10.91 -2.30
CA ARG A 360 17.62 11.01 -1.77
C ARG A 360 17.61 10.76 -0.27
N LEU A 361 18.41 9.83 0.20
CA LEU A 361 18.52 9.49 1.61
C LEU A 361 19.96 9.20 2.02
N SER A 362 20.27 9.44 3.29
CA SER A 362 21.47 8.90 3.93
C SER A 362 21.09 7.75 4.85
N ILE A 363 21.97 6.76 4.99
CA ILE A 363 21.79 5.65 5.93
C ILE A 363 22.81 5.83 7.06
N LYS A 364 22.33 6.02 8.29
CA LYS A 364 23.17 6.20 9.47
C LYS A 364 22.81 5.15 10.53
N LYS A 365 23.75 4.23 10.83
CA LYS A 365 23.50 3.15 11.78
C LYS A 365 22.16 2.43 11.49
N ASP A 366 21.97 2.02 10.24
CA ASP A 366 20.79 1.31 9.73
C ASP A 366 19.49 2.15 9.71
N LEU A 367 19.54 3.43 10.07
CA LEU A 367 18.42 4.35 10.01
C LEU A 367 18.45 5.15 8.70
N PRO A 368 17.42 5.02 7.84
CA PRO A 368 17.28 5.88 6.67
C PRO A 368 16.85 7.29 7.08
N ILE A 369 17.56 8.29 6.58
CA ILE A 369 17.23 9.70 6.78
C ILE A 369 16.97 10.31 5.40
N ILE A 370 15.72 10.56 5.10
CA ILE A 370 15.28 11.18 3.85
C ILE A 370 15.81 12.61 3.81
N ARG A 371 16.46 12.98 2.72
CA ARG A 371 17.03 14.31 2.47
C ARG A 371 16.15 15.14 1.55
N LYS A 372 15.65 14.51 0.47
CA LYS A 372 14.80 15.13 -0.53
C LYS A 372 13.97 14.09 -1.23
N VAL A 373 12.77 14.51 -1.65
CA VAL A 373 11.85 13.69 -2.45
C VAL A 373 11.42 14.47 -3.68
N TRP A 374 11.48 13.83 -4.83
CA TRP A 374 10.98 14.36 -6.09
C TRP A 374 9.84 13.48 -6.60
N ALA A 375 8.74 14.11 -7.00
CA ALA A 375 7.64 13.48 -7.73
C ALA A 375 7.50 14.16 -9.10
N SER A 376 7.63 13.38 -10.16
CA SER A 376 7.68 13.88 -11.54
C SER A 376 8.68 15.04 -11.70
N GLY A 377 9.87 14.92 -11.11
CA GLY A 377 10.96 15.89 -11.15
C GLY A 377 10.75 17.17 -10.33
N ARG A 378 9.61 17.31 -9.67
CA ARG A 378 9.30 18.42 -8.75
C ARG A 378 9.70 18.03 -7.33
N GLU A 379 10.50 18.83 -6.65
CA GLU A 379 10.82 18.63 -5.23
C GLU A 379 9.51 18.83 -4.41
N VAL A 380 9.15 17.82 -3.63
CA VAL A 380 7.88 17.77 -2.87
C VAL A 380 8.07 17.62 -1.36
N ALA A 381 9.26 17.17 -0.93
CA ALA A 381 9.67 17.12 0.47
C ALA A 381 11.21 17.15 0.60
#